data_24bc8c640b1964f3cd9ecfee8f643e86
#
_entry.id   24bc8c640b1964f3cd9ecfee8f643e86
#
_cell.length_a   1.000
_cell.length_b   1.000
_cell.length_c   1.000
_cell.angle_alpha   90.00
_cell.angle_beta   90.00
_cell.angle_gamma   90.00
#
_symmetry.space_group_name_H-M   'P 1'
#
loop_
_entity.id
_entity.type
_entity.pdbx_description
1 polymer ?
#
loop_
_entity_poly.entity_id
_entity_poly.type
_entity_poly.pdbx_seq_one_letter_code
_entity_poly.pdbx_strand_id
1 'polypeptide(L)'
;YKHTVKKWFVVIAFFDAQNSLANFQYNHPEYSFPKVQKQDAIIKAVGLGHPLLNSEKRIDNDFKIYDQEFFIVTGANMAGKSTFLRTVSLSIVMANVGLPVCAKSYIYSPVKLITSMRTSDSLADHILL
;
A
#
# COMPACT_ATOMS: atom_id res chain seq x y z
N TYR A 1 32.73 -23.03 11.85
CA TYR A 1 32.82 -22.01 10.77
C TYR A 1 31.53 -21.96 9.91
N LYS A 2 31.00 -23.11 9.43
CA LYS A 2 29.82 -23.14 8.55
C LYS A 2 28.56 -22.46 9.17
N HIS A 3 28.32 -22.65 10.47
CA HIS A 3 27.20 -22.02 11.20
C HIS A 3 27.38 -20.52 11.37
N THR A 4 28.59 -20.05 11.58
CA THR A 4 28.92 -18.63 11.74
C THR A 4 28.74 -17.88 10.43
N VAL A 5 29.21 -18.46 9.33
CA VAL A 5 29.06 -17.89 7.98
C VAL A 5 27.58 -17.76 7.60
N LYS A 6 26.74 -18.78 7.87
CA LYS A 6 25.30 -18.70 7.64
C LYS A 6 24.64 -17.54 8.40
N LYS A 7 25.04 -17.32 9.67
CA LYS A 7 24.53 -16.19 10.46
C LYS A 7 24.91 -14.85 9.83
N TRP A 8 26.12 -14.71 9.31
CA TRP A 8 26.54 -13.49 8.63
C TRP A 8 25.73 -13.20 7.38
N PHE A 9 25.44 -14.22 6.57
CA PHE A 9 24.57 -14.03 5.39
C PHE A 9 23.16 -13.56 5.77
N VAL A 10 22.58 -14.11 6.85
CA VAL A 10 21.27 -13.67 7.33
C VAL A 10 21.30 -12.20 7.78
N VAL A 11 22.35 -11.79 8.50
CA VAL A 11 22.53 -10.42 8.95
C VAL A 11 22.71 -9.47 7.77
N ILE A 12 23.53 -9.83 6.80
CA ILE A 12 23.76 -9.01 5.59
C ILE A 12 22.46 -8.87 4.80
N ALA A 13 21.73 -9.97 4.57
CA ALA A 13 20.45 -9.96 3.86
C ALA A 13 19.39 -9.10 4.59
N PHE A 14 19.39 -9.14 5.94
CA PHE A 14 18.52 -8.27 6.73
C PHE A 14 18.86 -6.80 6.54
N PHE A 15 20.12 -6.41 6.61
CA PHE A 15 20.55 -5.03 6.39
C PHE A 15 20.27 -4.56 4.96
N ASP A 16 20.46 -5.41 3.97
CA ASP A 16 20.17 -5.09 2.58
C ASP A 16 18.67 -4.83 2.36
N ALA A 17 17.82 -5.68 2.94
CA ALA A 17 16.38 -5.47 2.94
C ALA A 17 15.99 -4.15 3.62
N GLN A 18 16.56 -3.86 4.80
CA GLN A 18 16.28 -2.59 5.52
C GLN A 18 16.75 -1.37 4.73
N ASN A 19 17.92 -1.45 4.07
CA ASN A 19 18.39 -0.38 3.20
C ASN A 19 17.46 -0.12 2.02
N SER A 20 16.91 -1.17 1.42
CA SER A 20 15.94 -1.04 0.32
C SER A 20 14.66 -0.33 0.77
N LEU A 21 14.14 -0.68 1.96
CA LEU A 21 12.98 -0.02 2.56
C LEU A 21 13.28 1.44 2.92
N ALA A 22 14.46 1.71 3.49
CA ALA A 22 14.90 3.07 3.82
C ALA A 22 15.07 3.95 2.57
N ASN A 23 15.60 3.39 1.50
CA ASN A 23 15.73 4.09 0.22
C ASN A 23 14.35 4.42 -0.39
N PHE A 24 13.39 3.51 -0.27
CA PHE A 24 12.01 3.79 -0.67
C PHE A 24 11.44 4.99 0.11
N GLN A 25 11.59 5.02 1.43
CA GLN A 25 11.16 6.13 2.27
C GLN A 25 11.86 7.45 1.90
N TYR A 26 13.16 7.40 1.65
CA TYR A 26 13.96 8.56 1.28
C TYR A 26 13.47 9.20 -0.03
N ASN A 27 13.06 8.36 -0.99
CA ASN A 27 12.55 8.82 -2.28
C ASN A 27 11.07 9.28 -2.24
N HIS A 28 10.35 9.00 -1.13
CA HIS A 28 8.94 9.36 -0.95
C HIS A 28 8.71 10.07 0.39
N PRO A 29 9.32 11.24 0.63
CA PRO A 29 9.21 11.95 1.90
C PRO A 29 7.78 12.44 2.20
N GLU A 30 6.93 12.55 1.17
CA GLU A 30 5.53 12.96 1.27
C GLU A 30 4.59 11.85 1.75
N TYR A 31 5.06 10.59 1.80
CA TYR A 31 4.26 9.47 2.26
C TYR A 31 4.21 9.41 3.78
N SER A 32 3.08 8.97 4.33
CA SER A 32 2.90 8.86 5.77
C SER A 32 3.18 7.47 6.29
N PHE A 33 3.85 7.38 7.44
CA PHE A 33 3.91 6.11 8.16
C PHE A 33 2.55 5.72 8.73
N PRO A 34 2.15 4.45 8.59
CA PRO A 34 0.91 3.96 9.13
C PRO A 34 0.90 4.01 10.66
N LYS A 35 -0.17 4.54 11.24
CA LYS A 35 -0.42 4.49 12.68
C LYS A 35 -1.27 3.27 12.99
N VAL A 36 -0.71 2.35 13.78
CA VAL A 36 -1.43 1.14 14.20
C VAL A 36 -2.39 1.48 15.33
N GLN A 37 -3.66 1.12 15.17
CA GLN A 37 -4.69 1.26 16.19
C GLN A 37 -5.49 -0.03 16.31
N LYS A 38 -5.85 -0.44 17.54
CA LYS A 38 -6.72 -1.60 17.80
C LYS A 38 -8.14 -1.13 18.13
N GLN A 39 -8.68 -0.19 17.37
CA GLN A 39 -10.02 0.36 17.58
C GLN A 39 -10.90 0.15 16.34
N ASP A 40 -12.17 0.51 16.45
CA ASP A 40 -13.29 0.23 15.56
C ASP A 40 -13.07 0.39 14.05
N ALA A 41 -12.14 1.22 13.62
CA ALA A 41 -11.81 1.39 12.22
C ALA A 41 -10.69 0.45 11.78
N ILE A 42 -10.95 -0.38 10.76
CA ILE A 42 -9.94 -1.23 10.13
C ILE A 42 -8.94 -0.38 9.35
N ILE A 43 -9.44 0.62 8.61
CA ILE A 43 -8.63 1.59 7.86
C ILE A 43 -9.28 2.96 7.93
N LYS A 44 -8.46 3.98 8.14
CA LYS A 44 -8.82 5.38 7.94
C LYS A 44 -7.68 6.08 7.22
N ALA A 45 -7.89 6.39 5.97
CA ALA A 45 -6.91 7.04 5.09
C ALA A 45 -7.42 8.40 4.62
N VAL A 46 -6.56 9.39 4.58
CA VAL A 46 -6.82 10.70 4.02
C VAL A 46 -5.86 10.92 2.86
N GLY A 47 -6.39 11.25 1.68
CA GLY A 47 -5.61 11.45 0.48
C GLY A 47 -4.84 10.19 0.06
N LEU A 48 -5.51 9.04 0.06
CA LEU A 48 -4.91 7.76 -0.34
C LEU A 48 -4.74 7.71 -1.85
N GLY A 49 -3.51 7.56 -2.31
CA GLY A 49 -3.15 7.48 -3.72
C GLY A 49 -2.42 6.20 -4.09
N HIS A 50 -2.42 5.87 -5.38
CA HIS A 50 -1.71 4.71 -5.90
C HIS A 50 -0.21 5.05 -6.08
N PRO A 51 0.72 4.36 -5.39
CA PRO A 51 2.13 4.74 -5.37
C PRO A 51 2.84 4.60 -6.72
N LEU A 52 2.31 3.80 -7.65
CA LEU A 52 2.87 3.62 -8.98
C LEU A 52 2.31 4.58 -10.03
N LEU A 53 1.35 5.43 -9.68
CA LEU A 53 0.84 6.45 -10.59
C LEU A 53 1.57 7.76 -10.40
N ASN A 54 1.77 8.49 -11.52
CA ASN A 54 2.36 9.82 -11.50
C ASN A 54 1.52 10.74 -10.59
N SER A 55 2.18 11.44 -9.67
CA SER A 55 1.56 12.34 -8.69
C SER A 55 0.72 13.45 -9.32
N GLU A 56 1.06 13.90 -10.53
CA GLU A 56 0.34 14.95 -11.25
C GLU A 56 -1.00 14.47 -11.85
N LYS A 57 -1.11 13.16 -12.15
CA LYS A 57 -2.29 12.55 -12.77
C LYS A 57 -3.10 11.69 -11.80
N ARG A 58 -2.52 11.42 -10.64
CA ARG A 58 -3.14 10.58 -9.62
C ARG A 58 -4.26 11.34 -8.92
N ILE A 59 -5.40 10.67 -8.76
CA ILE A 59 -6.52 11.17 -7.95
C ILE A 59 -6.44 10.47 -6.60
N ASP A 60 -6.19 11.25 -5.56
CA ASP A 60 -6.14 10.76 -4.19
C ASP A 60 -7.54 10.79 -3.57
N ASN A 61 -7.90 9.75 -2.82
CA ASN A 61 -9.23 9.59 -2.24
C ASN A 61 -9.13 9.40 -0.72
N ASP A 62 -10.11 9.92 -0.02
CA ASP A 62 -10.32 9.58 1.38
C ASP A 62 -11.05 8.24 1.46
N PHE A 63 -10.59 7.37 2.35
CA PHE A 63 -11.17 6.06 2.53
C PHE A 63 -11.26 5.68 4.01
N LYS A 64 -12.40 5.12 4.39
CA LYS A 64 -12.65 4.68 5.75
C LYS A 64 -13.51 3.42 5.73
N ILE A 65 -13.09 2.41 6.48
CA ILE A 65 -13.84 1.18 6.70
C ILE A 65 -13.73 0.77 8.16
N TYR A 66 -14.87 0.40 8.75
CA TYR A 66 -14.96 -0.12 10.11
C TYR A 66 -15.01 -1.65 10.11
N ASP A 67 -14.88 -2.23 11.29
CA ASP A 67 -15.08 -3.67 11.46
C ASP A 67 -16.52 -4.06 11.08
N GLN A 68 -16.67 -5.23 10.45
CA GLN A 68 -17.94 -5.78 9.96
C GLN A 68 -18.67 -4.96 8.89
N GLU A 69 -18.00 -3.98 8.30
CA GLU A 69 -18.51 -3.26 7.12
C GLU A 69 -18.02 -3.91 5.82
N PHE A 70 -18.79 -3.72 4.77
CA PHE A 70 -18.37 -4.05 3.41
C PHE A 70 -18.66 -2.86 2.47
N PHE A 71 -17.84 -2.74 1.45
CA PHE A 71 -17.99 -1.70 0.42
C PHE A 71 -18.26 -2.31 -0.93
N ILE A 72 -19.24 -1.76 -1.63
CA ILE A 72 -19.51 -2.06 -3.04
C ILE A 72 -19.08 -0.85 -3.86
N VAL A 73 -18.02 -1.01 -4.64
CA VAL A 73 -17.55 0.02 -5.56
C VAL A 73 -18.22 -0.18 -6.91
N THR A 74 -19.13 0.73 -7.26
CA THR A 74 -19.85 0.72 -8.52
C THR A 74 -19.41 1.89 -9.40
N GLY A 75 -19.69 1.81 -10.68
CA GLY A 75 -19.39 2.87 -11.66
C GLY A 75 -19.18 2.30 -13.06
N ALA A 76 -19.10 3.18 -14.06
CA ALA A 76 -18.82 2.77 -15.43
C ALA A 76 -17.49 2.01 -15.58
N ASN A 77 -17.35 1.22 -16.63
CA ASN A 77 -16.06 0.65 -16.98
C ASN A 77 -15.07 1.80 -17.23
N MET A 78 -13.80 1.60 -16.85
CA MET A 78 -12.74 2.62 -16.91
C MET A 78 -12.84 3.77 -15.89
N ALA A 79 -13.81 3.76 -14.96
CA ALA A 79 -13.94 4.80 -13.91
C ALA A 79 -12.95 4.67 -12.73
N GLY A 80 -11.87 3.92 -12.88
CA GLY A 80 -10.85 3.77 -11.83
C GLY A 80 -11.21 2.82 -10.68
N LYS A 81 -12.29 2.02 -10.79
CA LYS A 81 -12.71 1.05 -9.75
C LYS A 81 -11.60 0.07 -9.37
N SER A 82 -11.03 -0.60 -10.37
CA SER A 82 -9.96 -1.58 -10.17
C SER A 82 -8.71 -0.91 -9.61
N THR A 83 -8.38 0.29 -10.07
CA THR A 83 -7.26 1.09 -9.55
C THR A 83 -7.47 1.44 -8.10
N PHE A 84 -8.67 1.86 -7.71
CA PHE A 84 -8.99 2.14 -6.31
C PHE A 84 -8.83 0.90 -5.41
N LEU A 85 -9.39 -0.25 -5.81
CA LEU A 85 -9.25 -1.49 -5.05
C LEU A 85 -7.79 -1.94 -4.93
N ARG A 86 -7.01 -1.80 -6.01
CA ARG A 86 -5.55 -2.06 -5.97
C ARG A 86 -4.84 -1.10 -5.03
N THR A 87 -5.21 0.18 -5.04
CA THR A 87 -4.64 1.20 -4.13
C THR A 87 -4.87 0.82 -2.67
N VAL A 88 -6.11 0.47 -2.30
CA VAL A 88 -6.43 0.03 -0.92
C VAL A 88 -5.65 -1.24 -0.57
N SER A 89 -5.63 -2.24 -1.44
CA SER A 89 -4.90 -3.49 -1.19
C SER A 89 -3.41 -3.27 -1.01
N LEU A 90 -2.81 -2.45 -1.87
CA LEU A 90 -1.38 -2.14 -1.81
C LEU A 90 -1.03 -1.34 -0.54
N SER A 91 -1.90 -0.41 -0.13
CA SER A 91 -1.71 0.35 1.10
C SER A 91 -1.67 -0.55 2.35
N ILE A 92 -2.50 -1.60 2.39
CA ILE A 92 -2.50 -2.60 3.48
C ILE A 92 -1.19 -3.39 3.48
N VAL A 93 -0.73 -3.83 2.30
CA VAL A 93 0.55 -4.55 2.18
C VAL A 93 1.72 -3.69 2.66
N MET A 94 1.78 -2.42 2.20
CA MET A 94 2.82 -1.48 2.62
C MET A 94 2.78 -1.25 4.13
N ALA A 95 1.61 -1.04 4.70
CA ALA A 95 1.42 -0.84 6.14
C ALA A 95 1.84 -2.08 6.95
N ASN A 96 1.50 -3.29 6.50
CA ASN A 96 1.88 -4.54 7.18
C ASN A 96 3.40 -4.80 7.17
N VAL A 97 4.12 -4.30 6.17
CA VAL A 97 5.58 -4.39 6.07
C VAL A 97 6.27 -3.25 6.83
N GLY A 98 5.53 -2.24 7.27
CA GLY A 98 6.08 -1.07 7.96
C GLY A 98 6.62 0.02 7.03
N LEU A 99 6.25 -0.02 5.74
CA LEU A 99 6.55 1.03 4.79
C LEU A 99 5.61 2.23 4.95
N PRO A 100 6.05 3.43 4.57
CA PRO A 100 5.17 4.58 4.44
C PRO A 100 4.16 4.34 3.32
N VAL A 101 2.94 4.79 3.53
CA VAL A 101 1.81 4.66 2.60
C VAL A 101 1.63 5.97 1.83
N CYS A 102 1.28 5.87 0.56
CA CYS A 102 0.96 7.01 -0.29
C CYS A 102 -0.35 7.67 0.16
N ALA A 103 -0.32 8.37 1.28
CA ALA A 103 -1.44 9.07 1.90
C ALA A 103 -0.96 10.22 2.77
N LYS A 104 -1.79 11.22 2.98
CA LYS A 104 -1.51 12.31 3.94
C LYS A 104 -1.58 11.83 5.39
N SER A 105 -2.47 10.87 5.66
CA SER A 105 -2.61 10.23 6.97
C SER A 105 -3.16 8.83 6.77
N TYR A 106 -2.60 7.87 7.47
CA TYR A 106 -3.03 6.47 7.39
C TYR A 106 -3.05 5.83 8.76
N ILE A 107 -4.24 5.43 9.21
CA ILE A 107 -4.48 4.72 10.46
C ILE A 107 -5.09 3.38 10.11
N TYR A 108 -4.58 2.29 10.68
CA TYR A 108 -5.09 0.97 10.37
C TYR A 108 -4.95 -0.01 11.54
N SER A 109 -5.80 -1.02 11.54
CA SER A 109 -5.61 -2.23 12.33
C SER A 109 -4.95 -3.30 11.45
N PRO A 110 -3.93 -4.03 11.93
CA PRO A 110 -3.30 -5.09 11.17
C PRO A 110 -4.32 -6.15 10.75
N VAL A 111 -4.46 -6.34 9.44
CA VAL A 111 -5.42 -7.29 8.85
C VAL A 111 -4.74 -8.22 7.87
N LYS A 112 -5.29 -9.43 7.74
CA LYS A 112 -4.90 -10.36 6.69
C LYS A 112 -5.65 -10.01 5.42
N LEU A 113 -4.91 -9.62 4.38
CA LEU A 113 -5.48 -9.29 3.09
C LEU A 113 -5.65 -10.55 2.23
N ILE A 114 -6.84 -10.72 1.65
CA ILE A 114 -7.13 -11.72 0.63
C ILE A 114 -7.77 -10.99 -0.54
N THR A 115 -7.20 -11.13 -1.74
CA THR A 115 -7.70 -10.47 -2.94
C THR A 115 -7.88 -11.47 -4.09
N SER A 116 -8.89 -11.21 -4.92
CA SER A 116 -9.08 -11.91 -6.19
C SER A 116 -9.39 -10.86 -7.25
N MET A 117 -8.48 -10.67 -8.20
CA MET A 117 -8.63 -9.70 -9.29
C MET A 117 -8.30 -10.37 -10.63
N ARG A 118 -8.95 -9.91 -11.69
CA ARG A 118 -8.57 -10.31 -13.04
C ARG A 118 -7.22 -9.69 -13.41
N THR A 119 -6.37 -10.46 -14.08
CA THR A 119 -5.01 -10.03 -14.50
C THR A 119 -5.00 -9.21 -15.78
N SER A 120 -6.15 -9.08 -16.49
CA SER A 120 -6.25 -8.48 -17.81
C SER A 120 -6.37 -6.96 -17.85
N ASP A 121 -6.49 -6.28 -16.70
CA ASP A 121 -6.50 -4.82 -16.68
C ASP A 121 -5.06 -4.30 -16.64
N SER A 122 -4.51 -3.90 -17.78
CA SER A 122 -3.19 -3.25 -17.80
C SER A 122 -3.30 -1.81 -17.31
N LEU A 123 -2.39 -1.41 -16.42
CA LEU A 123 -2.25 -0.01 -16.02
C LEU A 123 -1.83 0.90 -17.20
N ALA A 124 -1.30 0.29 -18.27
CA ALA A 124 -0.83 0.98 -19.47
C ALA A 124 -1.97 1.57 -20.31
N ASP A 125 -3.17 1.00 -20.26
CA ASP A 125 -4.31 1.49 -21.05
C ASP A 125 -4.87 2.84 -20.56
N HIS A 126 -4.41 3.33 -19.41
CA HIS A 126 -4.78 4.64 -18.86
C HIS A 126 -3.78 5.77 -19.17
N ILE A 127 -2.73 5.50 -19.95
CA ILE A 127 -1.69 6.49 -20.27
C ILE A 127 -1.91 7.13 -21.65
N LEU A 128 -2.86 6.60 -22.44
CA LEU A 128 -3.15 7.10 -23.78
C LEU A 128 -4.57 7.66 -23.90
N LEU A 129 -4.85 8.77 -23.24
CA LEU A 129 -5.90 9.74 -23.64
C LEU A 129 -5.54 11.11 -23.07
#